data_785c7c1bfcf36d5fae129a81f94a4982
#
_entry.id   785c7c1bfcf36d5fae129a81f94a4982
#
_cell.length_a   1.000
_cell.length_b   1.000
_cell.length_c   1.000
_cell.angle_alpha   90.00
_cell.angle_beta   90.00
_cell.angle_gamma   90.00
#
_symmetry.space_group_name_H-M   'P 1'
#
loop_
_entity.id
_entity.type
_entity.pdbx_description
1 polymer ?
#
loop_
_entity_poly.entity_id
_entity_poly.type
_entity_poly.pdbx_seq_one_letter_code
_entity_poly.pdbx_strand_id
1 'polypeptide(L)'
;MVIPSFKESFMKFVPMRLSLLTLTLLATACGSGAKSKLDGHYEEATASSMAVYRDQQMVPAEYAKSDGVIISAELMMSYGREDLVKAILDAGAKKVWVTVSRGSGLTVQSSAFSRLRQLLGKDMSKVSVVEQKDGGQVTVWARDWSPLGAVTADSELRLLDFNYYPRRPADDATSRSFAGLTGIPRVSIPVYNEGGNFMNNMRGECMMTSRVTDANADVFKPGDMVLDAEDIKQYYGSYAGCARTFIFPRMPVEGTGHIDMWSKFMDDDTVIVGQISDETLSYATKNDRNLALRIQDYLDARAADIADLGYDVVRIPMPLPNYDVFRSYTNSLLLNGTALIPQYISARGGSYADQSLRMSYEAKVRRVYESLGYKVVFIPSDGMIASGGAVHCVTMQIPAVL
;
A
#
# COMPACT_ATOMS: atom_id res chain seq x y z
N MET A 1 30.81 -5.41 -23.69
CA MET A 1 30.26 -6.61 -23.05
C MET A 1 28.76 -6.58 -23.31
N VAL A 2 28.29 -7.45 -24.21
CA VAL A 2 26.94 -7.36 -24.80
C VAL A 2 25.96 -8.14 -23.93
N ILE A 3 24.88 -7.51 -23.50
CA ILE A 3 23.79 -8.14 -22.76
C ILE A 3 22.78 -8.66 -23.80
N PRO A 4 22.37 -9.93 -23.76
CA PRO A 4 21.41 -10.47 -24.74
C PRO A 4 19.96 -10.06 -24.40
N SER A 5 19.24 -9.63 -25.43
CA SER A 5 17.81 -9.33 -25.40
C SER A 5 17.00 -10.64 -25.32
N PHE A 6 16.04 -10.68 -24.41
CA PHE A 6 15.02 -11.75 -24.38
C PHE A 6 13.95 -11.45 -25.44
N LYS A 7 13.85 -12.33 -26.44
CA LYS A 7 12.71 -12.39 -27.36
C LYS A 7 11.60 -13.21 -26.74
N GLU A 8 10.43 -12.62 -26.61
CA GLU A 8 9.19 -13.33 -26.27
C GLU A 8 8.76 -14.21 -27.45
N SER A 9 8.59 -15.50 -27.19
CA SER A 9 7.98 -16.46 -28.10
C SER A 9 6.49 -16.59 -27.78
N PHE A 10 5.65 -16.08 -28.69
CA PHE A 10 4.21 -16.32 -28.66
C PHE A 10 3.91 -17.74 -29.14
N MET A 11 3.37 -18.57 -28.26
CA MET A 11 2.78 -19.87 -28.62
C MET A 11 1.25 -19.71 -28.70
N LYS A 12 0.71 -19.90 -29.90
CA LYS A 12 -0.73 -19.91 -30.19
C LYS A 12 -1.34 -21.20 -29.64
N PHE A 13 -2.30 -21.12 -28.75
CA PHE A 13 -3.15 -22.26 -28.41
C PHE A 13 -4.50 -22.17 -29.13
N VAL A 14 -4.87 -23.31 -29.72
CA VAL A 14 -6.13 -23.59 -30.43
C VAL A 14 -7.16 -24.07 -29.38
N PRO A 15 -8.43 -23.58 -29.39
CA PRO A 15 -9.41 -24.04 -28.42
C PRO A 15 -10.00 -25.41 -28.82
N MET A 16 -9.91 -26.36 -27.91
CA MET A 16 -10.62 -27.64 -28.01
C MET A 16 -11.89 -27.58 -27.15
N ARG A 17 -13.04 -27.61 -27.80
CA ARG A 17 -14.36 -27.76 -27.15
C ARG A 17 -14.47 -29.16 -26.55
N LEU A 18 -14.82 -29.27 -25.28
CA LEU A 18 -15.30 -30.52 -24.70
C LEU A 18 -16.60 -30.31 -23.95
N SER A 19 -17.51 -31.26 -24.19
CA SER A 19 -18.92 -31.24 -23.82
C SER A 19 -19.17 -31.47 -22.32
N LEU A 20 -20.26 -30.88 -21.83
CA LEU A 20 -20.85 -31.10 -20.51
C LEU A 20 -21.12 -32.59 -20.23
N LEU A 21 -20.69 -33.07 -19.08
CA LEU A 21 -21.32 -34.17 -18.36
C LEU A 21 -21.52 -33.74 -16.90
N THR A 22 -22.77 -33.57 -16.52
CA THR A 22 -23.20 -33.34 -15.15
C THR A 22 -23.00 -34.61 -14.34
N LEU A 23 -22.17 -34.55 -13.30
CA LEU A 23 -22.08 -35.58 -12.26
C LEU A 23 -22.25 -34.93 -10.90
N THR A 24 -23.42 -35.07 -10.32
CA THR A 24 -23.70 -34.73 -8.93
C THR A 24 -23.00 -35.75 -8.01
N LEU A 25 -21.92 -35.30 -7.34
CA LEU A 25 -21.35 -36.04 -6.22
C LEU A 25 -21.62 -35.30 -4.93
N LEU A 26 -22.47 -35.83 -4.07
CA LEU A 26 -22.51 -35.51 -2.65
C LEU A 26 -21.19 -35.97 -2.03
N ALA A 27 -20.34 -35.03 -1.67
CA ALA A 27 -19.17 -35.27 -0.85
C ALA A 27 -19.45 -34.76 0.58
N THR A 28 -19.80 -35.67 1.47
CA THR A 28 -19.70 -35.48 2.92
C THR A 28 -18.21 -35.45 3.27
N ALA A 29 -17.64 -34.24 3.40
CA ALA A 29 -16.27 -34.08 3.89
C ALA A 29 -16.29 -33.85 5.41
N CYS A 30 -16.15 -34.95 6.18
CA CYS A 30 -15.57 -34.88 7.51
C CYS A 30 -14.06 -34.71 7.36
N GLY A 31 -13.58 -33.48 7.51
CA GLY A 31 -12.16 -33.14 7.59
C GLY A 31 -11.94 -32.26 8.81
N SER A 32 -11.79 -32.88 10.01
CA SER A 32 -11.33 -32.18 11.21
C SER A 32 -9.83 -31.91 11.10
N GLY A 33 -9.44 -30.87 10.37
CA GLY A 33 -8.11 -30.29 10.47
C GLY A 33 -7.97 -29.62 11.85
N ALA A 34 -7.05 -30.09 12.67
CA ALA A 34 -6.74 -29.47 13.95
C ALA A 34 -6.33 -28.02 13.74
N LYS A 35 -7.20 -27.07 14.10
CA LYS A 35 -6.92 -25.64 14.11
C LYS A 35 -5.75 -25.38 15.07
N SER A 36 -4.67 -24.82 14.57
CA SER A 36 -3.56 -24.41 15.44
C SER A 36 -4.09 -23.30 16.37
N LYS A 37 -3.85 -23.44 17.67
CA LYS A 37 -4.22 -22.47 18.72
C LYS A 37 -3.51 -21.11 18.56
N LEU A 38 -2.73 -20.91 17.48
CA LEU A 38 -1.89 -19.74 17.23
C LEU A 38 -2.52 -18.71 16.27
N ASP A 39 -3.63 -19.05 15.59
CA ASP A 39 -4.15 -18.20 14.49
C ASP A 39 -5.29 -17.23 14.89
N GLY A 40 -5.65 -17.14 16.17
CA GLY A 40 -6.79 -16.30 16.55
C GLY A 40 -8.11 -16.75 15.88
N HIS A 41 -9.11 -15.89 15.86
CA HIS A 41 -10.32 -16.12 15.07
C HIS A 41 -10.02 -15.89 13.59
N TYR A 42 -9.89 -16.99 12.83
CA TYR A 42 -9.67 -16.98 11.38
C TYR A 42 -10.96 -17.30 10.64
N GLU A 43 -11.26 -16.55 9.61
CA GLU A 43 -12.38 -16.79 8.71
C GLU A 43 -11.94 -16.61 7.25
N GLU A 44 -12.42 -17.47 6.35
CA GLU A 44 -12.28 -17.27 4.91
C GLU A 44 -13.48 -16.51 4.36
N ALA A 45 -13.20 -15.55 3.48
CA ALA A 45 -14.23 -14.81 2.79
C ALA A 45 -14.97 -15.74 1.80
N THR A 46 -16.27 -15.89 2.01
CA THR A 46 -17.18 -16.69 1.18
C THR A 46 -18.37 -15.85 0.73
N ALA A 47 -19.10 -16.29 -0.28
CA ALA A 47 -20.32 -15.60 -0.71
C ALA A 47 -21.35 -15.45 0.44
N SER A 48 -21.39 -16.40 1.37
CA SER A 48 -22.26 -16.31 2.56
C SER A 48 -21.75 -15.26 3.56
N SER A 49 -20.43 -15.20 3.81
CA SER A 49 -19.86 -14.21 4.73
C SER A 49 -19.89 -12.80 4.15
N MET A 50 -19.81 -12.63 2.83
CA MET A 50 -20.00 -11.32 2.18
C MET A 50 -21.34 -10.67 2.55
N ALA A 51 -22.42 -11.44 2.57
CA ALA A 51 -23.74 -10.92 2.94
C ALA A 51 -23.83 -10.51 4.41
N VAL A 52 -23.05 -11.17 5.29
CA VAL A 52 -22.99 -10.86 6.73
C VAL A 52 -22.22 -9.57 7.01
N TYR A 53 -21.12 -9.34 6.28
CA TYR A 53 -20.25 -8.17 6.54
C TYR A 53 -20.67 -6.88 5.83
N ARG A 54 -21.57 -6.97 4.84
CA ARG A 54 -22.06 -5.78 4.16
C ARG A 54 -22.68 -4.80 5.17
N ASP A 55 -22.26 -3.54 5.14
CA ASP A 55 -22.71 -2.45 6.01
C ASP A 55 -22.40 -2.62 7.52
N GLN A 56 -21.61 -3.63 7.90
CA GLN A 56 -21.27 -3.90 9.30
C GLN A 56 -19.87 -3.50 9.70
N GLN A 57 -19.02 -3.19 8.75
CA GLN A 57 -17.65 -2.75 8.99
C GLN A 57 -17.14 -1.89 7.83
N MET A 58 -16.12 -1.08 8.14
CA MET A 58 -15.40 -0.30 7.12
C MET A 58 -13.93 -0.19 7.46
N VAL A 59 -13.09 -0.03 6.45
CA VAL A 59 -11.73 0.45 6.63
C VAL A 59 -11.79 1.96 6.84
N PRO A 60 -11.40 2.49 8.01
CA PRO A 60 -11.33 3.93 8.20
C PRO A 60 -10.35 4.57 7.21
N ALA A 61 -10.67 5.75 6.72
CA ALA A 61 -9.78 6.49 5.84
C ALA A 61 -8.44 6.81 6.52
N GLU A 62 -7.38 6.98 5.72
CA GLU A 62 -6.03 7.19 6.25
C GLU A 62 -5.92 8.43 7.16
N TYR A 63 -6.71 9.46 6.90
CA TYR A 63 -6.78 10.68 7.73
C TYR A 63 -7.52 10.49 9.07
N ALA A 64 -8.21 9.36 9.26
CA ALA A 64 -8.83 9.04 10.54
C ALA A 64 -7.79 8.71 11.62
N LYS A 65 -8.24 8.62 12.88
CA LYS A 65 -7.37 8.28 14.01
C LYS A 65 -6.79 6.88 13.86
N SER A 66 -5.50 6.76 14.13
CA SER A 66 -4.77 5.49 14.11
C SER A 66 -4.05 5.27 15.43
N ASP A 67 -4.11 4.04 15.92
CA ASP A 67 -3.45 3.63 17.17
C ASP A 67 -1.98 3.27 16.94
N GLY A 68 -1.62 2.81 15.75
CA GLY A 68 -0.24 2.44 15.48
C GLY A 68 0.07 2.18 14.00
N VAL A 69 1.30 1.80 13.75
CA VAL A 69 1.82 1.58 12.39
C VAL A 69 2.65 0.30 12.34
N ILE A 70 2.42 -0.51 11.32
CA ILE A 70 3.25 -1.66 10.96
C ILE A 70 4.35 -1.20 10.00
N ILE A 71 5.58 -1.63 10.25
CA ILE A 71 6.74 -1.46 9.37
C ILE A 71 7.52 -2.77 9.29
N SER A 72 8.42 -2.87 8.30
CA SER A 72 9.43 -3.94 8.26
C SER A 72 10.72 -3.50 8.94
N ALA A 73 11.45 -4.42 9.54
CA ALA A 73 12.82 -4.19 10.03
C ALA A 73 13.78 -3.78 8.90
N GLU A 74 13.51 -4.19 7.66
CA GLU A 74 14.27 -3.79 6.47
C GLU A 74 14.33 -2.27 6.28
N LEU A 75 13.33 -1.54 6.77
CA LEU A 75 13.32 -0.08 6.78
C LEU A 75 14.57 0.50 7.48
N MET A 76 14.94 -0.08 8.61
CA MET A 76 16.08 0.36 9.40
C MET A 76 17.40 -0.28 8.91
N MET A 77 17.33 -1.54 8.46
CA MET A 77 18.52 -2.28 8.06
C MET A 77 19.08 -1.85 6.72
N SER A 78 18.20 -1.75 5.73
CA SER A 78 18.60 -1.46 4.35
C SER A 78 18.62 0.03 4.06
N TYR A 79 17.81 0.83 4.79
CA TYR A 79 17.64 2.26 4.51
C TYR A 79 18.05 3.18 5.68
N GLY A 80 18.28 2.65 6.89
CA GLY A 80 18.69 3.44 8.05
C GLY A 80 17.64 4.48 8.46
N ARG A 81 16.35 4.12 8.43
CA ARG A 81 15.22 5.03 8.68
C ARG A 81 14.63 4.87 10.07
N GLU A 82 15.45 4.80 11.09
CA GLU A 82 15.01 4.88 12.50
C GLU A 82 14.29 6.22 12.79
N ASP A 83 14.63 7.28 12.06
CA ASP A 83 13.99 8.59 12.13
C ASP A 83 12.50 8.55 11.74
N LEU A 84 12.11 7.71 10.78
CA LEU A 84 10.69 7.52 10.45
C LEU A 84 9.92 6.86 11.60
N VAL A 85 10.52 5.89 12.30
CA VAL A 85 9.90 5.28 13.49
C VAL A 85 9.66 6.33 14.57
N LYS A 86 10.64 7.21 14.81
CA LYS A 86 10.48 8.31 15.74
C LYS A 86 9.38 9.27 15.29
N ALA A 87 9.34 9.66 14.02
CA ALA A 87 8.33 10.56 13.48
C ALA A 87 6.91 9.99 13.61
N ILE A 88 6.73 8.68 13.43
CA ILE A 88 5.46 7.98 13.64
C ILE A 88 5.01 8.10 15.10
N LEU A 89 5.91 7.90 16.07
CA LEU A 89 5.58 8.04 17.49
C LEU A 89 5.33 9.49 17.88
N ASP A 90 6.10 10.44 17.34
CA ASP A 90 5.91 11.89 17.54
C ASP A 90 4.58 12.39 16.92
N ALA A 91 4.07 11.72 15.90
CA ALA A 91 2.74 11.95 15.32
C ALA A 91 1.59 11.33 16.15
N GLY A 92 1.90 10.76 17.31
CA GLY A 92 0.91 10.30 18.28
C GLY A 92 0.48 8.83 18.11
N ALA A 93 1.20 8.03 17.34
CA ALA A 93 1.00 6.59 17.36
C ALA A 93 1.28 6.02 18.76
N LYS A 94 0.37 5.20 19.26
CA LYS A 94 0.55 4.50 20.54
C LYS A 94 1.51 3.33 20.43
N LYS A 95 1.64 2.76 19.21
CA LYS A 95 2.41 1.55 18.95
C LYS A 95 3.07 1.57 17.56
N VAL A 96 4.26 1.00 17.47
CA VAL A 96 4.88 0.62 16.20
C VAL A 96 5.19 -0.87 16.24
N TRP A 97 4.68 -1.61 15.28
CA TRP A 97 4.99 -3.03 15.10
C TRP A 97 6.04 -3.19 14.01
N VAL A 98 7.15 -3.79 14.39
CA VAL A 98 8.28 -4.04 13.49
C VAL A 98 8.28 -5.51 13.09
N THR A 99 7.90 -5.80 11.86
CA THR A 99 7.94 -7.16 11.33
C THR A 99 9.38 -7.55 11.01
N VAL A 100 9.81 -8.71 11.50
CA VAL A 100 11.13 -9.28 11.28
C VAL A 100 11.01 -10.62 10.55
N SER A 101 11.94 -10.92 9.66
CA SER A 101 12.03 -12.20 8.99
C SER A 101 12.50 -13.28 9.97
N ARG A 102 11.94 -14.48 9.86
CA ARG A 102 12.38 -15.63 10.67
C ARG A 102 13.84 -15.99 10.37
N GLY A 103 14.62 -16.17 11.41
CA GLY A 103 16.01 -16.61 11.29
C GLY A 103 16.97 -15.60 10.66
N SER A 104 16.54 -14.35 10.47
CA SER A 104 17.37 -13.28 9.87
C SER A 104 18.51 -12.79 10.79
N GLY A 105 18.64 -13.32 12.00
CA GLY A 105 19.58 -12.83 13.02
C GLY A 105 19.22 -11.43 13.55
N LEU A 106 18.09 -10.90 13.12
CA LEU A 106 17.49 -9.67 13.64
C LEU A 106 16.84 -9.92 14.99
N THR A 107 17.66 -10.27 15.94
CA THR A 107 17.24 -10.21 17.32
C THR A 107 17.09 -8.75 17.74
N VAL A 108 16.36 -8.52 18.82
CA VAL A 108 16.30 -7.21 19.51
C VAL A 108 17.69 -6.63 19.80
N GLN A 109 18.75 -7.38 19.56
CA GLN A 109 20.16 -7.04 19.77
C GLN A 109 20.90 -6.60 18.48
N SER A 110 20.25 -6.60 17.32
CA SER A 110 20.87 -6.12 16.08
C SER A 110 21.28 -4.64 16.18
N SER A 111 22.22 -4.22 15.34
CA SER A 111 22.68 -2.82 15.30
C SER A 111 21.54 -1.84 15.00
N ALA A 112 20.55 -2.24 14.17
CA ALA A 112 19.39 -1.43 13.86
C ALA A 112 18.51 -1.18 15.10
N PHE A 113 18.19 -2.22 15.87
CA PHE A 113 17.45 -2.06 17.13
C PHE A 113 18.26 -1.34 18.21
N SER A 114 19.57 -1.45 18.21
CA SER A 114 20.45 -0.69 19.13
C SER A 114 20.39 0.81 18.81
N ARG A 115 20.48 1.18 17.54
CA ARG A 115 20.29 2.60 17.12
C ARG A 115 18.88 3.10 17.44
N LEU A 116 17.86 2.28 17.18
CA LEU A 116 16.48 2.63 17.50
C LEU A 116 16.27 2.87 19.00
N ARG A 117 16.82 1.99 19.87
CA ARG A 117 16.78 2.18 21.35
C ARG A 117 17.44 3.48 21.77
N GLN A 118 18.59 3.80 21.20
CA GLN A 118 19.30 5.05 21.50
C GLN A 118 18.46 6.27 21.09
N LEU A 119 17.81 6.22 19.93
CA LEU A 119 16.98 7.29 19.40
C LEU A 119 15.69 7.50 20.20
N LEU A 120 15.00 6.42 20.56
CA LEU A 120 13.69 6.45 21.20
C LEU A 120 13.75 6.56 22.73
N GLY A 121 14.83 6.08 23.37
CA GLY A 121 14.92 6.06 24.83
C GLY A 121 13.76 5.30 25.45
N LYS A 122 12.99 5.98 26.32
CA LYS A 122 11.81 5.40 26.99
C LYS A 122 10.69 4.99 26.03
N ASP A 123 10.57 5.67 24.91
CA ASP A 123 9.52 5.38 23.91
C ASP A 123 9.76 4.05 23.18
N MET A 124 10.92 3.40 23.39
CA MET A 124 11.16 2.03 22.89
C MET A 124 10.13 1.02 23.43
N SER A 125 9.49 1.28 24.55
CA SER A 125 8.38 0.47 25.09
C SER A 125 7.13 0.46 24.18
N LYS A 126 7.01 1.42 23.28
CA LYS A 126 5.95 1.49 22.28
C LYS A 126 6.25 0.66 21.03
N VAL A 127 7.44 0.09 20.91
CA VAL A 127 7.85 -0.76 19.78
C VAL A 127 7.67 -2.23 20.14
N SER A 128 6.97 -2.97 19.28
CA SER A 128 6.81 -4.43 19.39
C SER A 128 7.38 -5.11 18.17
N VAL A 129 8.01 -6.26 18.36
CA VAL A 129 8.52 -7.09 17.27
C VAL A 129 7.49 -8.14 16.89
N VAL A 130 7.19 -8.23 15.59
CA VAL A 130 6.35 -9.26 15.00
C VAL A 130 7.27 -10.23 14.24
N GLU A 131 7.51 -11.40 14.78
CA GLU A 131 8.30 -12.41 14.07
C GLU A 131 7.43 -13.15 13.05
N GLN A 132 7.81 -13.05 11.78
CA GLN A 132 7.19 -13.84 10.73
C GLN A 132 7.61 -15.31 10.87
N LYS A 133 6.63 -16.24 10.94
CA LYS A 133 6.88 -17.64 11.36
C LYS A 133 7.11 -18.60 10.19
N ASP A 134 6.63 -18.28 9.01
CA ASP A 134 6.62 -19.23 7.88
C ASP A 134 7.94 -19.29 7.09
N GLY A 135 8.95 -18.54 7.53
CA GLY A 135 10.28 -18.50 6.89
C GLY A 135 10.34 -17.59 5.66
N GLY A 136 11.56 -17.25 5.26
CA GLY A 136 11.81 -16.32 4.16
C GLY A 136 12.03 -14.87 4.61
N GLN A 137 12.45 -14.05 3.65
CA GLN A 137 12.74 -12.64 3.89
C GLN A 137 11.47 -11.80 3.68
N VAL A 138 11.11 -11.02 4.68
CA VAL A 138 10.05 -10.00 4.58
C VAL A 138 10.64 -8.76 3.93
N THR A 139 9.97 -8.23 2.91
CA THR A 139 10.42 -7.01 2.23
C THR A 139 10.08 -5.75 3.04
N VAL A 140 10.59 -4.59 2.59
CA VAL A 140 10.33 -3.30 3.24
C VAL A 140 8.90 -2.79 3.04
N TRP A 141 8.16 -3.33 2.08
CA TRP A 141 6.90 -2.80 1.55
C TRP A 141 5.70 -3.09 2.45
N ALA A 142 5.74 -2.60 3.69
CA ALA A 142 4.72 -2.88 4.70
C ALA A 142 3.31 -2.42 4.28
N ARG A 143 3.19 -1.39 3.46
CA ARG A 143 1.91 -0.95 2.90
C ARG A 143 1.23 -2.03 2.08
N ASP A 144 1.99 -2.79 1.31
CA ASP A 144 1.44 -3.68 0.30
C ASP A 144 1.08 -5.06 0.84
N TRP A 145 1.83 -5.54 1.82
CA TRP A 145 1.63 -6.89 2.37
C TRP A 145 0.97 -6.92 3.75
N SER A 146 0.77 -5.78 4.42
CA SER A 146 0.06 -5.77 5.70
C SER A 146 -1.46 -5.87 5.51
N PRO A 147 -2.18 -6.39 6.52
CA PRO A 147 -3.63 -6.39 6.48
C PRO A 147 -4.18 -4.97 6.55
N LEU A 148 -5.30 -4.71 5.90
CA LEU A 148 -6.09 -3.51 6.16
C LEU A 148 -6.85 -3.68 7.46
N GLY A 149 -6.80 -2.66 8.33
CA GLY A 149 -7.61 -2.65 9.55
C GLY A 149 -9.03 -2.15 9.25
N ALA A 150 -10.04 -2.98 9.50
CA ALA A 150 -11.43 -2.57 9.44
C ALA A 150 -12.01 -2.43 10.85
N VAL A 151 -12.93 -1.50 11.03
CA VAL A 151 -13.65 -1.28 12.28
C VAL A 151 -15.10 -1.69 12.08
N THR A 152 -15.63 -2.55 12.97
CA THR A 152 -17.00 -3.00 12.95
C THR A 152 -17.96 -1.99 13.55
N ALA A 153 -19.26 -2.16 13.32
CA ALA A 153 -20.30 -1.34 13.94
C ALA A 153 -20.25 -1.37 15.48
N ASP A 154 -19.77 -2.48 16.07
CA ASP A 154 -19.59 -2.64 17.51
C ASP A 154 -18.24 -2.08 18.00
N SER A 155 -17.54 -1.30 17.18
CA SER A 155 -16.22 -0.73 17.48
C SER A 155 -15.14 -1.78 17.76
N GLU A 156 -15.18 -2.93 17.09
CA GLU A 156 -14.11 -3.92 17.14
C GLU A 156 -13.19 -3.80 15.93
N LEU A 157 -11.90 -4.05 16.16
CA LEU A 157 -10.91 -4.10 15.08
C LEU A 157 -10.89 -5.49 14.44
N ARG A 158 -10.83 -5.51 13.12
CA ARG A 158 -10.69 -6.72 12.30
C ARG A 158 -9.61 -6.52 11.24
N LEU A 159 -8.83 -7.55 10.96
CA LEU A 159 -7.78 -7.52 9.95
C LEU A 159 -8.29 -8.14 8.66
N LEU A 160 -8.29 -7.37 7.59
CA LEU A 160 -8.61 -7.83 6.25
C LEU A 160 -7.31 -8.26 5.58
N ASP A 161 -7.15 -9.56 5.40
CA ASP A 161 -5.95 -10.21 4.89
C ASP A 161 -6.17 -10.57 3.41
N PHE A 162 -5.76 -9.69 2.54
CA PHE A 162 -5.79 -9.89 1.09
C PHE A 162 -4.61 -10.76 0.65
N ASN A 163 -4.79 -11.53 -0.43
CA ASN A 163 -3.69 -12.27 -1.03
C ASN A 163 -2.59 -11.33 -1.53
N TYR A 164 -1.34 -11.69 -1.26
CA TYR A 164 -0.17 -11.04 -1.85
C TYR A 164 0.50 -11.97 -2.87
N TYR A 165 1.61 -11.57 -3.47
CA TYR A 165 2.23 -12.32 -4.56
C TYR A 165 2.66 -13.73 -4.14
N PRO A 166 2.32 -14.81 -4.90
CA PRO A 166 2.75 -16.17 -4.61
C PRO A 166 4.28 -16.35 -4.56
N ARG A 167 5.02 -15.49 -5.27
CA ARG A 167 6.50 -15.48 -5.26
C ARG A 167 7.08 -14.82 -4.00
N ARG A 168 6.24 -14.21 -3.15
CA ARG A 168 6.62 -13.57 -1.88
C ARG A 168 5.84 -14.15 -0.70
N PRO A 169 5.94 -15.47 -0.45
CA PRO A 169 5.13 -16.12 0.58
C PRO A 169 5.44 -15.63 2.00
N ALA A 170 6.65 -15.11 2.24
CA ALA A 170 7.00 -14.53 3.53
C ALA A 170 6.26 -13.22 3.80
N ASP A 171 6.08 -12.39 2.78
CA ASP A 171 5.29 -11.17 2.85
C ASP A 171 3.79 -11.50 3.04
N ASP A 172 3.24 -12.41 2.24
CA ASP A 172 1.85 -12.87 2.29
C ASP A 172 1.45 -13.43 3.68
N ALA A 173 2.40 -14.06 4.39
CA ALA A 173 2.15 -14.64 5.71
C ALA A 173 2.26 -13.65 6.89
N THR A 174 2.61 -12.38 6.64
CA THR A 174 2.83 -11.39 7.72
C THR A 174 1.56 -11.07 8.49
N SER A 175 0.42 -10.97 7.81
CA SER A 175 -0.89 -10.73 8.40
C SER A 175 -1.25 -11.79 9.45
N ARG A 176 -0.94 -13.07 9.16
CA ARG A 176 -1.14 -14.18 10.11
C ARG A 176 -0.27 -14.03 11.34
N SER A 177 1.00 -13.67 11.15
CA SER A 177 1.93 -13.45 12.27
C SER A 177 1.51 -12.27 13.14
N PHE A 178 1.02 -11.19 12.51
CA PHE A 178 0.49 -10.01 13.19
C PHE A 178 -0.78 -10.34 14.00
N ALA A 179 -1.75 -11.03 13.38
CA ALA A 179 -2.96 -11.49 14.06
C ALA A 179 -2.63 -12.40 15.26
N GLY A 180 -1.68 -13.33 15.09
CA GLY A 180 -1.24 -14.22 16.15
C GLY A 180 -0.57 -13.51 17.34
N LEU A 181 0.13 -12.37 17.10
CA LEU A 181 0.72 -11.55 18.16
C LEU A 181 -0.34 -10.72 18.88
N THR A 182 -1.26 -10.12 18.12
CA THR A 182 -2.21 -9.12 18.65
C THR A 182 -3.51 -9.71 19.15
N GLY A 183 -3.86 -10.92 18.70
CA GLY A 183 -5.17 -11.54 18.98
C GLY A 183 -6.33 -10.92 18.19
N ILE A 184 -6.06 -9.97 17.29
CA ILE A 184 -7.10 -9.34 16.47
C ILE A 184 -7.64 -10.36 15.46
N PRO A 185 -8.97 -10.51 15.33
CA PRO A 185 -9.57 -11.38 14.35
C PRO A 185 -9.15 -11.05 12.91
N ARG A 186 -8.89 -12.06 12.09
CA ARG A 186 -8.42 -11.93 10.72
C ARG A 186 -9.38 -12.63 9.75
N VAL A 187 -9.73 -11.93 8.68
CA VAL A 187 -10.51 -12.46 7.55
C VAL A 187 -9.59 -12.55 6.33
N SER A 188 -9.44 -13.74 5.76
CA SER A 188 -8.70 -13.94 4.53
C SER A 188 -9.60 -13.67 3.32
N ILE A 189 -9.18 -12.78 2.45
CA ILE A 189 -9.94 -12.33 1.27
C ILE A 189 -9.20 -12.81 0.02
N PRO A 190 -9.85 -13.60 -0.87
CA PRO A 190 -9.18 -14.22 -2.01
C PRO A 190 -8.97 -13.25 -3.18
N VAL A 191 -8.66 -12.00 -2.89
CA VAL A 191 -8.33 -10.95 -3.86
C VAL A 191 -6.86 -10.62 -3.71
N TYR A 192 -6.10 -10.68 -4.80
CA TYR A 192 -4.75 -10.13 -4.83
C TYR A 192 -4.81 -8.62 -4.78
N ASN A 193 -4.26 -8.03 -3.73
CA ASN A 193 -4.20 -6.59 -3.53
C ASN A 193 -2.86 -6.17 -2.97
N GLU A 194 -2.50 -4.94 -3.29
CA GLU A 194 -1.37 -4.21 -2.72
C GLU A 194 -1.95 -2.96 -2.05
N GLY A 195 -1.72 -2.78 -0.74
CA GLY A 195 -2.35 -1.69 0.02
C GLY A 195 -2.02 -0.29 -0.49
N GLY A 196 -0.90 -0.11 -1.21
CA GLY A 196 -0.58 1.14 -1.91
C GLY A 196 -1.51 1.45 -3.07
N ASN A 197 -2.22 0.44 -3.57
CA ASN A 197 -3.24 0.60 -4.60
C ASN A 197 -4.67 0.72 -4.04
N PHE A 198 -4.82 1.13 -2.80
CA PHE A 198 -6.11 1.34 -2.16
C PHE A 198 -6.13 2.65 -1.39
N MET A 199 -7.11 3.50 -1.66
CA MET A 199 -7.43 4.64 -0.82
C MET A 199 -8.94 4.83 -0.71
N ASN A 200 -9.41 5.36 0.41
CA ASN A 200 -10.83 5.56 0.67
C ASN A 200 -11.09 6.82 1.51
N ASN A 201 -12.33 7.27 1.51
CA ASN A 201 -12.85 8.27 2.43
C ASN A 201 -13.82 7.65 3.45
N MET A 202 -14.27 8.45 4.43
CA MET A 202 -15.19 7.99 5.47
C MET A 202 -16.64 7.83 4.99
N ARG A 203 -16.96 8.19 3.74
CA ARG A 203 -18.25 7.94 3.11
C ARG A 203 -18.32 6.57 2.41
N GLY A 204 -17.26 5.75 2.50
CA GLY A 204 -17.18 4.47 1.82
C GLY A 204 -16.97 4.60 0.32
N GLU A 205 -16.32 5.66 -0.15
CA GLU A 205 -15.89 5.80 -1.54
C GLU A 205 -14.43 5.42 -1.66
N CYS A 206 -14.17 4.41 -2.49
CA CYS A 206 -12.85 3.80 -2.62
C CYS A 206 -12.28 4.03 -4.02
N MET A 207 -10.99 4.30 -4.10
CA MET A 207 -10.28 4.51 -5.35
C MET A 207 -9.06 3.59 -5.44
N MET A 208 -8.83 3.04 -6.62
CA MET A 208 -7.69 2.20 -6.95
C MET A 208 -7.37 2.29 -8.44
N THR A 209 -6.29 1.70 -8.87
CA THR A 209 -5.97 1.58 -10.29
C THR A 209 -6.30 0.17 -10.81
N SER A 210 -6.30 0.01 -12.13
CA SER A 210 -6.46 -1.29 -12.79
C SER A 210 -5.36 -2.31 -12.45
N ARG A 211 -4.38 -1.93 -11.63
CA ARG A 211 -3.42 -2.88 -11.05
C ARG A 211 -4.12 -4.02 -10.34
N VAL A 212 -5.21 -3.74 -9.61
CA VAL A 212 -5.99 -4.76 -8.92
C VAL A 212 -6.68 -5.73 -9.88
N THR A 213 -7.27 -5.25 -10.97
CA THR A 213 -7.91 -6.11 -11.98
C THR A 213 -6.87 -6.95 -12.73
N ASP A 214 -5.72 -6.36 -13.07
CA ASP A 214 -4.63 -7.09 -13.73
C ASP A 214 -4.07 -8.20 -12.84
N ALA A 215 -3.97 -7.95 -11.52
CA ALA A 215 -3.47 -8.94 -10.56
C ALA A 215 -4.45 -10.10 -10.31
N ASN A 216 -5.72 -9.94 -10.65
CA ASN A 216 -6.77 -10.96 -10.45
C ASN A 216 -7.31 -11.56 -11.77
N ALA A 217 -6.70 -11.20 -12.91
CA ALA A 217 -7.11 -11.69 -14.22
C ALA A 217 -6.64 -13.13 -14.51
N ASP A 218 -5.80 -13.73 -13.67
CA ASP A 218 -5.20 -15.05 -13.84
C ASP A 218 -5.20 -15.84 -12.52
N VAL A 219 -5.02 -17.16 -12.66
CA VAL A 219 -4.85 -18.10 -11.53
C VAL A 219 -3.35 -18.30 -11.28
N PHE A 220 -2.85 -17.88 -10.14
CA PHE A 220 -1.43 -17.98 -9.76
C PHE A 220 -1.11 -19.26 -8.96
N LYS A 221 -2.08 -19.76 -8.18
CA LYS A 221 -1.96 -20.99 -7.38
C LYS A 221 -3.27 -21.76 -7.39
N PRO A 222 -3.27 -23.08 -7.10
CA PRO A 222 -4.49 -23.87 -6.94
C PRO A 222 -5.43 -23.25 -5.89
N GLY A 223 -6.69 -23.06 -6.27
CA GLY A 223 -7.72 -22.45 -5.43
C GLY A 223 -7.94 -20.96 -5.69
N ASP A 224 -7.09 -20.29 -6.48
CA ASP A 224 -7.36 -18.93 -6.91
C ASP A 224 -8.56 -18.88 -7.87
N MET A 225 -9.24 -17.75 -7.86
CA MET A 225 -10.33 -17.42 -8.78
C MET A 225 -9.86 -16.32 -9.73
N VAL A 226 -10.32 -16.37 -10.97
CA VAL A 226 -10.25 -15.22 -11.87
C VAL A 226 -11.37 -14.27 -11.47
N LEU A 227 -11.02 -13.04 -11.11
CA LEU A 227 -11.98 -12.03 -10.67
C LEU A 227 -11.99 -10.86 -11.66
N ASP A 228 -13.17 -10.46 -12.05
CA ASP A 228 -13.35 -9.23 -12.82
C ASP A 228 -13.51 -7.98 -11.90
N ALA A 229 -13.72 -6.83 -12.51
CA ALA A 229 -13.85 -5.59 -11.77
C ALA A 229 -15.07 -5.56 -10.85
N GLU A 230 -16.17 -6.22 -11.23
CA GLU A 230 -17.39 -6.25 -10.42
C GLU A 230 -17.23 -7.22 -9.23
N ASP A 231 -16.59 -8.37 -9.43
CA ASP A 231 -16.23 -9.27 -8.34
C ASP A 231 -15.36 -8.56 -7.29
N ILE A 232 -14.33 -7.85 -7.75
CA ILE A 232 -13.44 -7.08 -6.87
C ILE A 232 -14.21 -6.03 -6.09
N LYS A 233 -15.08 -5.25 -6.74
CA LYS A 233 -15.93 -4.25 -6.08
C LYS A 233 -16.84 -4.89 -5.03
N GLN A 234 -17.37 -6.09 -5.27
CA GLN A 234 -18.20 -6.81 -4.30
C GLN A 234 -17.40 -7.19 -3.04
N TYR A 235 -16.15 -7.68 -3.19
CA TYR A 235 -15.29 -7.97 -2.05
C TYR A 235 -14.98 -6.70 -1.24
N TYR A 236 -14.60 -5.62 -1.89
CA TYR A 236 -14.33 -4.36 -1.20
C TYR A 236 -15.58 -3.75 -0.58
N GLY A 237 -16.73 -3.83 -1.24
CA GLY A 237 -18.02 -3.40 -0.69
C GLY A 237 -18.38 -4.16 0.58
N SER A 238 -18.17 -5.47 0.58
CA SER A 238 -18.56 -6.34 1.70
C SER A 238 -17.59 -6.23 2.89
N TYR A 239 -16.29 -6.19 2.64
CA TYR A 239 -15.30 -6.29 3.71
C TYR A 239 -14.65 -4.95 4.07
N ALA A 240 -14.40 -4.08 3.10
CA ALA A 240 -13.77 -2.78 3.35
C ALA A 240 -14.77 -1.63 3.53
N GLY A 241 -16.07 -1.88 3.32
CA GLY A 241 -17.11 -0.87 3.43
C GLY A 241 -17.15 0.09 2.24
N CYS A 242 -16.67 -0.33 1.06
CA CYS A 242 -16.68 0.48 -0.15
C CYS A 242 -18.08 0.50 -0.77
N ALA A 243 -18.90 1.51 -0.44
CA ALA A 243 -20.21 1.73 -1.06
C ALA A 243 -20.08 2.06 -2.57
N ARG A 244 -18.99 2.73 -2.96
CA ARG A 244 -18.64 3.03 -4.35
C ARG A 244 -17.16 2.77 -4.56
N THR A 245 -16.79 2.10 -5.65
CA THR A 245 -15.39 1.82 -5.99
C THR A 245 -15.08 2.31 -7.40
N PHE A 246 -14.05 3.15 -7.51
CA PHE A 246 -13.56 3.71 -8.76
C PHE A 246 -12.22 3.06 -9.10
N ILE A 247 -12.12 2.52 -10.31
CA ILE A 247 -10.90 1.88 -10.82
C ILE A 247 -10.37 2.70 -11.98
N PHE A 248 -9.24 3.38 -11.78
CA PHE A 248 -8.58 4.22 -12.78
C PHE A 248 -7.52 3.43 -13.56
N PRO A 249 -7.17 3.83 -14.79
CA PRO A 249 -6.00 3.31 -15.48
C PRO A 249 -4.73 3.50 -14.63
N ARG A 250 -3.74 2.61 -14.79
CA ARG A 250 -2.41 2.77 -14.15
C ARG A 250 -1.63 3.93 -14.77
N MET A 251 -0.80 4.60 -13.96
CA MET A 251 0.14 5.59 -14.47
C MET A 251 1.13 4.93 -15.45
N PRO A 252 1.32 5.49 -16.64
CA PRO A 252 2.20 4.90 -17.65
C PRO A 252 3.64 4.77 -17.15
N VAL A 253 4.26 3.60 -17.39
CA VAL A 253 5.69 3.30 -17.09
C VAL A 253 6.01 3.21 -15.60
N GLU A 254 5.18 3.73 -14.71
CA GLU A 254 5.35 3.59 -13.26
C GLU A 254 5.20 2.11 -12.88
N GLY A 255 6.23 1.56 -12.21
CA GLY A 255 6.40 0.11 -12.07
C GLY A 255 5.42 -0.55 -11.11
N THR A 256 4.95 0.14 -10.08
CA THR A 256 4.00 -0.40 -9.11
C THR A 256 2.57 -0.38 -9.66
N GLY A 257 2.22 0.65 -10.42
CA GLY A 257 0.88 0.91 -10.90
C GLY A 257 -0.08 1.36 -9.80
N HIS A 258 0.43 1.78 -8.64
CA HIS A 258 -0.36 2.12 -7.47
C HIS A 258 -0.93 3.54 -7.52
N ILE A 259 -2.09 3.71 -6.88
CA ILE A 259 -2.76 5.01 -6.81
C ILE A 259 -2.01 5.98 -5.88
N ASP A 260 -1.36 5.50 -4.82
CA ASP A 260 -0.62 6.29 -3.85
C ASP A 260 0.61 7.00 -4.43
N MET A 261 1.05 6.57 -5.63
CA MET A 261 2.14 7.21 -6.36
C MET A 261 1.73 8.52 -7.04
N TRP A 262 0.44 8.83 -7.13
CA TRP A 262 0.00 10.03 -7.82
C TRP A 262 -1.20 10.73 -7.18
N SER A 263 -1.91 10.10 -6.21
CA SER A 263 -3.11 10.64 -5.59
C SER A 263 -3.23 10.25 -4.12
N LYS A 264 -4.01 11.02 -3.34
CA LYS A 264 -4.36 10.72 -1.95
C LYS A 264 -5.60 11.49 -1.50
N PHE A 265 -6.51 10.83 -0.77
CA PHE A 265 -7.55 11.51 -0.01
C PHE A 265 -6.95 12.29 1.18
N MET A 266 -7.37 13.53 1.34
CA MET A 266 -6.96 14.39 2.45
C MET A 266 -8.06 14.52 3.52
N ASP A 267 -9.29 14.45 3.08
CA ASP A 267 -10.53 14.37 3.85
C ASP A 267 -11.63 13.73 2.97
N ASP A 268 -12.90 13.84 3.38
CA ASP A 268 -14.02 13.26 2.64
C ASP A 268 -14.25 13.89 1.27
N ASP A 269 -13.89 15.15 1.09
CA ASP A 269 -14.19 15.93 -0.10
C ASP A 269 -12.97 16.29 -0.94
N THR A 270 -11.77 16.24 -0.33
CA THR A 270 -10.53 16.73 -0.95
C THR A 270 -9.58 15.60 -1.33
N VAL A 271 -9.14 15.62 -2.59
CA VAL A 271 -8.13 14.70 -3.14
C VAL A 271 -6.94 15.49 -3.67
N ILE A 272 -5.73 15.18 -3.19
CA ILE A 272 -4.53 15.72 -3.83
C ILE A 272 -4.12 14.83 -5.02
N VAL A 273 -3.70 15.47 -6.11
CA VAL A 273 -3.20 14.79 -7.32
C VAL A 273 -1.89 15.43 -7.75
N GLY A 274 -0.89 14.61 -8.06
CA GLY A 274 0.41 15.06 -8.57
C GLY A 274 0.27 15.90 -9.84
N GLN A 275 1.21 16.83 -10.06
CA GLN A 275 1.26 17.67 -11.24
C GLN A 275 2.70 17.87 -11.73
N ILE A 276 2.97 17.52 -12.96
CA ILE A 276 4.14 18.02 -13.68
C ILE A 276 3.73 19.34 -14.32
N SER A 277 4.17 20.48 -13.75
CA SER A 277 3.87 21.79 -14.29
C SER A 277 4.71 22.08 -15.55
N ASP A 278 4.33 23.08 -16.34
CA ASP A 278 5.12 23.53 -17.49
C ASP A 278 6.52 24.02 -17.07
N GLU A 279 6.64 24.66 -15.88
CA GLU A 279 7.92 24.98 -15.28
C GLU A 279 8.76 23.72 -15.07
N THR A 280 8.20 22.70 -14.45
CA THR A 280 8.86 21.39 -14.24
C THR A 280 9.25 20.76 -15.57
N LEU A 281 8.34 20.77 -16.55
CA LEU A 281 8.55 20.20 -17.88
C LEU A 281 9.66 20.91 -18.65
N SER A 282 9.91 22.22 -18.39
CA SER A 282 10.97 22.98 -19.03
C SER A 282 12.39 22.44 -18.70
N TYR A 283 12.52 21.72 -17.60
CA TYR A 283 13.77 21.06 -17.18
C TYR A 283 13.96 19.67 -17.81
N ALA A 284 12.93 19.12 -18.46
CA ALA A 284 13.04 17.80 -19.06
C ALA A 284 14.09 17.77 -20.18
N THR A 285 14.98 16.78 -20.13
CA THR A 285 15.94 16.56 -21.22
C THR A 285 15.19 16.13 -22.49
N LYS A 286 15.83 16.22 -23.65
CA LYS A 286 15.25 15.78 -24.92
C LYS A 286 14.78 14.31 -24.85
N ASN A 287 15.51 13.47 -24.12
CA ASN A 287 15.18 12.05 -24.00
C ASN A 287 14.02 11.77 -23.07
N ASP A 288 13.88 12.57 -22.00
CA ASP A 288 12.86 12.36 -20.95
C ASP A 288 11.54 13.09 -21.24
N ARG A 289 11.59 14.07 -22.15
CA ARG A 289 10.45 14.97 -22.41
C ARG A 289 9.18 14.21 -22.83
N ASN A 290 9.29 13.21 -23.69
CA ASN A 290 8.16 12.45 -24.15
C ASN A 290 7.50 11.65 -23.00
N LEU A 291 8.31 11.09 -22.09
CA LEU A 291 7.79 10.42 -20.90
C LEU A 291 7.12 11.44 -19.99
N ALA A 292 7.78 12.57 -19.70
CA ALA A 292 7.25 13.61 -18.84
C ALA A 292 5.90 14.17 -19.34
N LEU A 293 5.77 14.39 -20.66
CA LEU A 293 4.49 14.79 -21.29
C LEU A 293 3.39 13.75 -21.09
N ARG A 294 3.69 12.48 -21.35
CA ARG A 294 2.71 11.39 -21.13
C ARG A 294 2.25 11.28 -19.66
N ILE A 295 3.14 11.55 -18.72
CA ILE A 295 2.79 11.57 -17.29
C ILE A 295 1.98 12.81 -16.97
N GLN A 296 2.35 13.99 -17.50
CA GLN A 296 1.56 15.21 -17.36
C GLN A 296 0.12 15.01 -17.86
N ASP A 297 -0.04 14.52 -19.11
CA ASP A 297 -1.36 14.23 -19.70
C ASP A 297 -2.17 13.24 -18.84
N TYR A 298 -1.52 12.19 -18.33
CA TYR A 298 -2.17 11.23 -17.45
C TYR A 298 -2.66 11.89 -16.15
N LEU A 299 -1.80 12.65 -15.46
CA LEU A 299 -2.13 13.30 -14.19
C LEU A 299 -3.24 14.35 -14.37
N ASP A 300 -3.25 15.06 -15.49
CA ASP A 300 -4.27 16.07 -15.80
C ASP A 300 -5.62 15.40 -16.09
N ALA A 301 -5.62 14.32 -16.86
CA ALA A 301 -6.81 13.53 -17.11
C ALA A 301 -7.38 12.91 -15.82
N ARG A 302 -6.55 12.36 -14.95
CA ARG A 302 -7.01 11.78 -13.67
C ARG A 302 -7.51 12.85 -12.70
N ALA A 303 -6.90 14.03 -12.69
CA ALA A 303 -7.40 15.16 -11.91
C ALA A 303 -8.80 15.60 -12.38
N ALA A 304 -9.01 15.64 -13.70
CA ALA A 304 -10.34 15.94 -14.26
C ALA A 304 -11.37 14.85 -13.91
N ASP A 305 -11.03 13.56 -14.09
CA ASP A 305 -11.94 12.47 -13.74
C ASP A 305 -12.36 12.52 -12.26
N ILE A 306 -11.42 12.81 -11.35
CA ILE A 306 -11.70 12.92 -9.91
C ILE A 306 -12.57 14.13 -9.62
N ALA A 307 -12.34 15.28 -10.28
CA ALA A 307 -13.19 16.45 -10.16
C ALA A 307 -14.61 16.20 -10.70
N ASP A 308 -14.75 15.47 -11.81
CA ASP A 308 -16.05 15.09 -12.37
C ASP A 308 -16.86 14.14 -11.45
N LEU A 309 -16.17 13.42 -10.56
CA LEU A 309 -16.81 12.64 -9.48
C LEU A 309 -17.33 13.53 -8.33
N GLY A 310 -17.00 14.82 -8.33
CA GLY A 310 -17.47 15.80 -7.35
C GLY A 310 -16.50 16.12 -6.22
N TYR A 311 -15.21 15.73 -6.35
CA TYR A 311 -14.18 16.03 -5.35
C TYR A 311 -13.47 17.36 -5.62
N ASP A 312 -13.05 18.03 -4.56
CA ASP A 312 -12.12 19.15 -4.62
C ASP A 312 -10.71 18.63 -4.90
N VAL A 313 -10.21 18.85 -6.11
CA VAL A 313 -8.87 18.40 -6.52
C VAL A 313 -7.83 19.47 -6.26
N VAL A 314 -6.86 19.16 -5.42
CA VAL A 314 -5.71 20.03 -5.15
C VAL A 314 -4.46 19.46 -5.82
N ARG A 315 -3.81 20.27 -6.68
CA ARG A 315 -2.62 19.83 -7.41
C ARG A 315 -1.35 20.10 -6.60
N ILE A 316 -0.49 19.09 -6.51
CA ILE A 316 0.81 19.22 -5.85
C ILE A 316 1.95 18.87 -6.81
N PRO A 317 3.15 19.48 -6.65
CA PRO A 317 4.26 19.18 -7.54
C PRO A 317 4.58 17.68 -7.57
N MET A 318 4.80 17.16 -8.78
CA MET A 318 5.43 15.87 -9.02
C MET A 318 6.74 16.14 -9.78
N PRO A 319 7.91 15.74 -9.23
CA PRO A 319 9.19 15.86 -9.94
C PRO A 319 9.19 15.05 -11.23
N LEU A 320 10.03 15.46 -12.18
CA LEU A 320 10.23 14.71 -13.42
C LEU A 320 10.63 13.26 -13.12
N PRO A 321 10.03 12.27 -13.82
CA PRO A 321 10.48 10.89 -13.73
C PRO A 321 11.92 10.78 -14.25
N ASN A 322 12.70 9.93 -13.60
CA ASN A 322 14.05 9.60 -14.05
C ASN A 322 14.13 8.10 -14.29
N TYR A 323 14.08 7.69 -15.54
CA TYR A 323 13.92 6.30 -15.95
C TYR A 323 12.67 5.68 -15.33
N ASP A 324 12.83 4.73 -14.41
CA ASP A 324 11.78 4.03 -13.64
C ASP A 324 11.57 4.60 -12.23
N VAL A 325 12.30 5.66 -11.87
CA VAL A 325 12.18 6.30 -10.55
C VAL A 325 11.19 7.45 -10.61
N PHE A 326 10.03 7.26 -9.97
CA PHE A 326 8.94 8.22 -9.88
C PHE A 326 8.89 8.83 -8.47
N ARG A 327 9.35 10.05 -8.31
CA ARG A 327 9.29 10.78 -7.03
C ARG A 327 7.92 11.38 -6.85
N SER A 328 7.27 11.07 -5.74
CA SER A 328 5.92 11.56 -5.46
C SER A 328 5.79 12.04 -4.04
N TYR A 329 5.19 13.21 -3.85
CA TYR A 329 4.83 13.75 -2.54
C TYR A 329 3.46 13.29 -2.06
N THR A 330 2.67 12.59 -2.91
CA THR A 330 1.44 11.90 -2.48
C THR A 330 1.73 10.60 -1.74
N ASN A 331 2.94 10.02 -1.92
CA ASN A 331 3.38 8.83 -1.20
C ASN A 331 3.78 9.16 0.26
N SER A 332 2.94 9.94 0.92
CA SER A 332 3.03 10.38 2.31
C SER A 332 2.17 9.49 3.22
N LEU A 333 2.45 9.45 4.51
CA LEU A 333 1.59 8.85 5.53
C LEU A 333 0.85 9.96 6.28
N LEU A 334 -0.48 9.91 6.28
CA LEU A 334 -1.31 10.75 7.15
C LEU A 334 -1.53 10.02 8.47
N LEU A 335 -1.14 10.64 9.57
CA LEU A 335 -1.19 10.02 10.88
C LEU A 335 -1.57 11.04 11.96
N ASN A 336 -2.79 10.92 12.49
CA ASN A 336 -3.27 11.72 13.61
C ASN A 336 -3.09 13.24 13.43
N GLY A 337 -3.37 13.77 12.24
CA GLY A 337 -3.22 15.18 11.89
C GLY A 337 -1.80 15.60 11.52
N THR A 338 -0.87 14.66 11.40
CA THR A 338 0.48 14.87 10.89
C THR A 338 0.65 14.19 9.55
N ALA A 339 1.20 14.88 8.56
CA ALA A 339 1.62 14.31 7.29
C ALA A 339 3.14 14.05 7.31
N LEU A 340 3.52 12.78 7.26
CA LEU A 340 4.91 12.36 7.07
C LEU A 340 5.16 12.25 5.57
N ILE A 341 5.88 13.22 5.00
CA ILE A 341 5.99 13.42 3.56
C ILE A 341 7.38 13.04 3.07
N PRO A 342 7.53 12.32 1.96
CA PRO A 342 8.83 12.06 1.37
C PRO A 342 9.61 13.34 1.11
N GLN A 343 10.91 13.31 1.39
CA GLN A 343 11.86 14.35 1.03
C GLN A 343 12.93 13.78 0.10
N TYR A 344 13.20 14.48 -0.99
CA TYR A 344 14.17 14.07 -1.99
C TYR A 344 15.34 15.05 -2.01
N ILE A 345 16.37 14.78 -1.18
CA ILE A 345 17.50 15.67 -0.93
C ILE A 345 18.72 15.42 -1.81
N SER A 346 18.79 14.26 -2.44
CA SER A 346 19.91 13.92 -3.30
C SER A 346 19.47 13.26 -4.61
N ALA A 347 20.38 13.17 -5.55
CA ALA A 347 20.19 12.43 -6.79
C ALA A 347 20.41 10.91 -6.62
N ARG A 348 20.31 10.39 -5.40
CA ARG A 348 20.49 8.96 -5.15
C ARG A 348 19.41 8.17 -5.89
N GLY A 349 19.83 7.20 -6.68
CA GLY A 349 18.92 6.53 -7.63
C GLY A 349 18.86 7.21 -9.00
N GLY A 350 19.87 7.98 -9.37
CA GLY A 350 19.98 8.76 -10.59
C GLY A 350 19.69 10.25 -10.39
N SER A 351 20.37 11.12 -11.11
CA SER A 351 20.04 12.55 -11.09
C SER A 351 18.77 12.79 -11.92
N TYR A 352 17.90 13.67 -11.45
CA TYR A 352 16.75 14.14 -12.21
C TYR A 352 16.96 15.59 -12.63
N ALA A 353 16.46 15.94 -13.80
CA ALA A 353 16.79 17.19 -14.46
C ALA A 353 16.30 18.43 -13.69
N ASP A 354 15.22 18.29 -12.94
CA ASP A 354 14.59 19.36 -12.14
C ASP A 354 15.00 19.40 -10.67
N GLN A 355 16.13 18.77 -10.31
CA GLN A 355 16.62 18.75 -8.92
C GLN A 355 16.75 20.14 -8.30
N SER A 356 17.10 21.14 -9.11
CA SER A 356 17.20 22.54 -8.66
C SER A 356 15.88 23.12 -8.16
N LEU A 357 14.72 22.57 -8.59
CA LEU A 357 13.39 22.96 -8.14
C LEU A 357 12.97 22.32 -6.82
N ARG A 358 13.75 21.39 -6.26
CA ARG A 358 13.40 20.62 -5.07
C ARG A 358 12.88 21.47 -3.91
N MET A 359 13.59 22.54 -3.56
CA MET A 359 13.15 23.41 -2.45
C MET A 359 11.83 24.14 -2.77
N SER A 360 11.63 24.50 -4.04
CA SER A 360 10.36 25.08 -4.50
C SER A 360 9.22 24.06 -4.37
N TYR A 361 9.45 22.81 -4.76
CA TYR A 361 8.46 21.74 -4.60
C TYR A 361 8.11 21.52 -3.15
N GLU A 362 9.08 21.31 -2.28
CA GLU A 362 8.86 21.08 -0.85
C GLU A 362 8.12 22.26 -0.19
N ALA A 363 8.44 23.50 -0.57
CA ALA A 363 7.74 24.67 -0.08
C ALA A 363 6.26 24.73 -0.55
N LYS A 364 5.98 24.33 -1.80
CA LYS A 364 4.59 24.23 -2.32
C LYS A 364 3.84 23.09 -1.63
N VAL A 365 4.45 21.92 -1.52
CA VAL A 365 3.89 20.74 -0.84
C VAL A 365 3.55 21.06 0.61
N ARG A 366 4.48 21.67 1.36
CA ARG A 366 4.25 22.10 2.74
C ARG A 366 3.01 22.99 2.84
N ARG A 367 2.92 24.03 2.01
CA ARG A 367 1.77 24.94 2.04
C ARG A 367 0.45 24.23 1.76
N VAL A 368 0.42 23.28 0.82
CA VAL A 368 -0.80 22.52 0.52
C VAL A 368 -1.22 21.68 1.73
N TYR A 369 -0.32 20.87 2.28
CA TYR A 369 -0.67 20.03 3.44
C TYR A 369 -1.04 20.87 4.68
N GLU A 370 -0.32 21.98 4.93
CA GLU A 370 -0.64 22.88 6.04
C GLU A 370 -1.99 23.61 5.85
N SER A 371 -2.34 23.99 4.61
CA SER A 371 -3.66 24.59 4.32
C SER A 371 -4.81 23.61 4.48
N LEU A 372 -4.55 22.30 4.38
CA LEU A 372 -5.49 21.22 4.66
C LEU A 372 -5.48 20.78 6.15
N GLY A 373 -4.79 21.52 7.01
CA GLY A 373 -4.80 21.30 8.47
C GLY A 373 -3.77 20.31 9.01
N TYR A 374 -2.83 19.85 8.21
CA TYR A 374 -1.82 18.90 8.63
C TYR A 374 -0.54 19.57 9.15
N LYS A 375 0.01 19.05 10.23
CA LYS A 375 1.41 19.30 10.60
C LYS A 375 2.31 18.55 9.62
N VAL A 376 3.29 19.23 9.03
CA VAL A 376 4.18 18.65 8.02
C VAL A 376 5.52 18.25 8.59
N VAL A 377 5.91 17.00 8.37
CA VAL A 377 7.24 16.45 8.66
C VAL A 377 7.80 15.79 7.41
N PHE A 378 8.93 16.25 6.93
CA PHE A 378 9.63 15.65 5.79
C PHE A 378 10.54 14.52 6.23
N ILE A 379 10.52 13.41 5.49
CA ILE A 379 11.29 12.19 5.73
C ILE A 379 12.23 11.94 4.54
N PRO A 380 13.55 11.92 4.72
CA PRO A 380 14.49 11.62 3.64
C PRO A 380 14.19 10.27 2.99
N SER A 381 13.90 10.26 1.70
CA SER A 381 13.34 9.10 1.00
C SER A 381 14.08 8.67 -0.27
N ASP A 382 15.22 9.30 -0.60
CA ASP A 382 15.95 9.01 -1.84
C ASP A 382 16.34 7.54 -2.02
N GLY A 383 16.74 6.87 -0.93
CA GLY A 383 17.10 5.46 -0.98
C GLY A 383 15.91 4.54 -1.20
N MET A 384 14.76 4.88 -0.60
CA MET A 384 13.54 4.09 -0.70
C MET A 384 12.90 4.23 -2.07
N ILE A 385 12.76 5.47 -2.57
CA ILE A 385 12.12 5.73 -3.87
C ILE A 385 12.91 5.12 -5.04
N ALA A 386 14.23 5.03 -4.93
CA ALA A 386 15.05 4.34 -5.92
C ALA A 386 14.78 2.82 -5.98
N SER A 387 14.11 2.26 -4.97
CA SER A 387 13.70 0.87 -4.91
C SER A 387 12.20 0.67 -5.24
N GLY A 388 11.46 1.76 -5.58
CA GLY A 388 10.10 1.72 -6.07
C GLY A 388 9.02 2.29 -5.16
N GLY A 389 9.37 2.90 -3.99
CA GLY A 389 8.38 3.49 -3.08
C GLY A 389 9.00 4.42 -2.05
N ALA A 390 8.16 5.10 -1.28
CA ALA A 390 8.63 6.05 -0.25
C ALA A 390 7.91 5.82 1.10
N VAL A 391 7.56 6.88 1.83
CA VAL A 391 7.03 6.80 3.20
C VAL A 391 5.76 5.97 3.31
N HIS A 392 4.81 6.16 2.39
CA HIS A 392 3.55 5.41 2.41
C HIS A 392 3.78 3.92 2.16
N CYS A 393 4.56 3.58 1.14
CA CYS A 393 4.83 2.19 0.75
C CYS A 393 5.48 1.35 1.86
N VAL A 394 6.22 1.97 2.78
CA VAL A 394 6.93 1.25 3.86
C VAL A 394 6.18 1.26 5.21
N THR A 395 4.94 1.78 5.22
CA THR A 395 4.13 1.93 6.44
C THR A 395 2.69 1.49 6.23
N MET A 396 2.09 0.81 7.21
CA MET A 396 0.65 0.52 7.24
C MET A 396 0.08 0.90 8.59
N GLN A 397 -0.85 1.84 8.62
CA GLN A 397 -1.53 2.23 9.85
C GLN A 397 -2.57 1.20 10.29
N ILE A 398 -2.73 1.09 11.59
CA ILE A 398 -3.80 0.33 12.23
C ILE A 398 -4.75 1.36 12.87
N PRO A 399 -6.03 1.38 12.46
CA PRO A 399 -6.97 2.37 12.95
C PRO A 399 -7.20 2.28 14.45
N ALA A 400 -7.52 3.42 15.06
CA ALA A 400 -7.99 3.45 16.44
C ALA A 400 -9.42 2.93 16.50
N VAL A 401 -9.68 2.13 17.53
CA VAL A 401 -11.04 1.77 17.95
C VAL A 401 -11.46 2.77 19.00
N LEU A 402 -12.57 3.46 18.77
CA LEU A 402 -13.10 4.52 19.64
C LEU A 402 -13.85 3.94 20.83
#